data_636038213d1a58e33083972354df6343
#
_entry.id   636038213d1a58e33083972354df6343
#
_cell.length_a   1.000
_cell.length_b   1.000
_cell.length_c   1.000
_cell.angle_alpha   90.00
_cell.angle_beta   90.00
_cell.angle_gamma   90.00
#
_symmetry.space_group_name_H-M   'P 1'
#
loop_
_entity.id
_entity.type
_entity.pdbx_description
1 polymer ?
#
loop_
_entity_poly.entity_id
_entity_poly.type
_entity_poly.pdbx_seq_one_letter_code
_entity_poly.pdbx_strand_id
1 'polypeptide(L)'
;LMDLLLLFVSSIFIHNILLSRFLGCCPFMGVSTRLETARGMGLAVVFVIMLSSLMTWLVYHYVLVPLHLEYLYTLSFILVIAALVQFVELALKKLNPGLYKSLGIFLPLITTNCAVLGVAVINMNENYPLAQSLVNALGSSLGFLLAITLMAGIRERLDQNDAIPKCLRGLPLALVTAGLMSIAFMGFSGMVK
;
A
#
# COMPACT_ATOMS: atom_id res chain seq x y z
N LEU A 1 -0.46 -25.50 1.03
CA LEU A 1 0.56 -24.74 1.76
C LEU A 1 1.58 -24.14 0.79
N MET A 2 2.01 -24.93 -0.21
CA MET A 2 2.94 -24.47 -1.26
C MET A 2 2.36 -23.30 -2.06
N ASP A 3 1.08 -23.40 -2.45
CA ASP A 3 0.39 -22.37 -3.22
C ASP A 3 0.24 -21.04 -2.47
N LEU A 4 -0.01 -21.10 -1.15
CA LEU A 4 -0.09 -19.92 -0.28
C LEU A 4 1.27 -19.22 -0.14
N LEU A 5 2.35 -19.98 -0.04
CA LEU A 5 3.71 -19.43 0.06
C LEU A 5 4.15 -18.82 -1.27
N LEU A 6 3.81 -19.47 -2.38
CA LEU A 6 4.08 -18.96 -3.73
C LEU A 6 3.29 -17.68 -4.00
N LEU A 7 2.01 -17.63 -3.61
CA LEU A 7 1.18 -16.42 -3.69
C LEU A 7 1.76 -15.29 -2.84
N PHE A 8 2.22 -15.58 -1.64
CA PHE A 8 2.84 -14.60 -0.74
C PHE A 8 4.11 -13.98 -1.35
N VAL A 9 5.05 -14.79 -1.82
CA VAL A 9 6.29 -14.34 -2.44
C VAL A 9 6.01 -13.58 -3.74
N SER A 10 5.08 -14.08 -4.56
CA SER A 10 4.65 -13.44 -5.80
C SER A 10 4.04 -12.05 -5.54
N SER A 11 3.24 -11.90 -4.49
CA SER A 11 2.62 -10.62 -4.13
C SER A 11 3.65 -9.58 -3.66
N ILE A 12 4.76 -10.00 -3.05
CA ILE A 12 5.82 -9.08 -2.59
C ILE A 12 6.65 -8.56 -3.77
N PHE A 13 7.12 -9.46 -4.64
CA PHE A 13 8.12 -9.13 -5.66
C PHE A 13 7.53 -8.92 -7.06
N ILE A 14 6.68 -9.85 -7.53
CA ILE A 14 6.20 -9.86 -8.91
C ILE A 14 4.99 -8.94 -9.07
N HIS A 15 3.99 -9.12 -8.20
CA HIS A 15 2.77 -8.32 -8.19
C HIS A 15 2.84 -7.22 -7.13
N ASN A 16 4.01 -6.58 -6.98
CA ASN A 16 4.15 -5.45 -6.07
C ASN A 16 3.16 -4.35 -6.49
N ILE A 17 2.18 -4.07 -5.63
CA ILE A 17 1.06 -3.19 -5.93
C ILE A 17 1.51 -1.77 -6.27
N LEU A 18 2.63 -1.32 -5.69
CA LEU A 18 3.15 0.02 -5.90
C LEU A 18 3.94 0.12 -7.21
N LEU A 19 4.87 -0.79 -7.46
CA LEU A 19 5.81 -0.70 -8.58
C LEU A 19 5.25 -1.31 -9.87
N SER A 20 4.38 -2.33 -9.77
CA SER A 20 3.76 -2.99 -10.93
C SER A 20 2.45 -2.33 -11.35
N ARG A 21 1.62 -1.90 -10.40
CA ARG A 21 0.29 -1.31 -10.67
C ARG A 21 0.20 0.19 -10.41
N PHE A 22 1.26 0.81 -9.89
CA PHE A 22 1.33 2.24 -9.54
C PHE A 22 0.25 2.71 -8.56
N LEU A 23 -0.23 1.81 -7.70
CA LEU A 23 -1.19 2.12 -6.66
C LEU A 23 -0.48 2.52 -5.37
N GLY A 24 -0.91 3.62 -4.74
CA GLY A 24 -0.28 4.16 -3.55
C GLY A 24 0.89 5.12 -3.82
N CYS A 25 0.90 5.76 -4.99
CA CYS A 25 1.95 6.73 -5.36
C CYS A 25 1.95 7.98 -4.48
N CYS A 26 0.79 8.40 -3.94
CA CYS A 26 0.70 9.62 -3.13
C CYS A 26 1.56 9.53 -1.85
N PRO A 27 1.44 8.50 -0.99
CA PRO A 27 2.35 8.34 0.14
C PRO A 27 3.78 8.00 -0.30
N PHE A 28 3.95 7.26 -1.39
CA PHE A 28 5.26 6.90 -1.92
C PHE A 28 6.09 8.13 -2.30
N MET A 29 5.50 9.12 -2.96
CA MET A 29 6.19 10.35 -3.34
C MET A 29 6.27 11.35 -2.19
N GLY A 30 5.23 11.45 -1.35
CA GLY A 30 5.13 12.45 -0.30
C GLY A 30 5.94 12.14 0.95
N VAL A 31 6.01 10.87 1.35
CA VAL A 31 6.57 10.45 2.65
C VAL A 31 7.97 9.85 2.56
N SER A 32 8.44 9.51 1.35
CA SER A 32 9.74 8.86 1.13
C SER A 32 10.95 9.80 1.23
N THR A 33 10.83 10.97 1.89
CA THR A 33 11.94 11.91 2.08
C THR A 33 12.89 11.51 3.20
N ARG A 34 12.39 10.83 4.22
CA ARG A 34 13.18 10.33 5.36
C ARG A 34 12.84 8.88 5.65
N LEU A 35 13.87 8.09 5.96
CA LEU A 35 13.72 6.65 6.21
C LEU A 35 12.83 6.34 7.42
N GLU A 36 12.91 7.14 8.49
CA GLU A 36 12.08 6.97 9.69
C GLU A 36 10.59 7.17 9.40
N THR A 37 10.25 8.25 8.69
CA THR A 37 8.86 8.54 8.30
C THR A 37 8.31 7.51 7.32
N ALA A 38 9.14 7.05 6.38
CA ALA A 38 8.77 6.01 5.42
C ALA A 38 8.46 4.67 6.11
N ARG A 39 9.27 4.25 7.08
CA ARG A 39 9.03 3.04 7.87
C ARG A 39 7.77 3.14 8.71
N GLY A 40 7.58 4.25 9.43
CA GLY A 40 6.38 4.47 10.24
C GLY A 40 5.10 4.46 9.41
N MET A 41 5.12 5.14 8.27
CA MET A 41 4.01 5.15 7.31
C MET A 41 3.76 3.76 6.72
N GLY A 42 4.83 3.06 6.31
CA GLY A 42 4.71 1.72 5.75
C GLY A 42 4.08 0.72 6.73
N LEU A 43 4.48 0.74 8.00
CA LEU A 43 3.87 -0.11 9.03
C LEU A 43 2.39 0.22 9.27
N ALA A 44 2.04 1.51 9.29
CA ALA A 44 0.65 1.92 9.40
C ALA A 44 -0.19 1.43 8.21
N VAL A 45 0.34 1.52 7.00
CA VAL A 45 -0.32 1.01 5.78
C VAL A 45 -0.47 -0.52 5.83
N VAL A 46 0.53 -1.27 6.31
CA VAL A 46 0.43 -2.73 6.51
C VAL A 46 -0.76 -3.06 7.41
N PHE A 47 -0.87 -2.39 8.56
CA PHE A 47 -1.98 -2.60 9.50
C PHE A 47 -3.33 -2.29 8.86
N VAL A 48 -3.45 -1.15 8.17
CA VAL A 48 -4.69 -0.72 7.52
C VAL A 48 -5.10 -1.65 6.39
N ILE A 49 -4.17 -2.09 5.53
CA ILE A 49 -4.46 -3.05 4.43
C ILE A 49 -4.99 -4.37 4.99
N MET A 50 -4.38 -4.90 6.05
CA MET A 50 -4.82 -6.13 6.69
C MET A 50 -6.24 -6.02 7.23
N LEU A 51 -6.50 -4.96 8.00
CA LEU A 51 -7.81 -4.72 8.59
C LEU A 51 -8.88 -4.46 7.53
N SER A 52 -8.54 -3.66 6.50
CA SER A 52 -9.42 -3.37 5.37
C SER A 52 -9.76 -4.61 4.55
N SER A 53 -8.78 -5.46 4.27
CA SER A 53 -8.99 -6.71 3.53
C SER A 53 -9.94 -7.66 4.28
N LEU A 54 -9.80 -7.76 5.61
CA LEU A 54 -10.72 -8.54 6.44
C LEU A 54 -12.15 -7.98 6.39
N MET A 55 -12.31 -6.67 6.58
CA MET A 55 -13.62 -6.03 6.63
C MET A 55 -14.31 -6.01 5.27
N THR A 56 -13.58 -5.75 4.19
CA THR A 56 -14.14 -5.76 2.83
C THR A 56 -14.56 -7.17 2.41
N TRP A 57 -13.82 -8.20 2.79
CA TRP A 57 -14.22 -9.59 2.54
C TRP A 57 -15.52 -9.94 3.29
N LEU A 58 -15.64 -9.56 4.57
CA LEU A 58 -16.85 -9.77 5.37
C LEU A 58 -18.06 -9.05 4.75
N VAL A 59 -17.90 -7.77 4.40
CA VAL A 59 -18.98 -6.97 3.80
C VAL A 59 -19.38 -7.54 2.43
N TYR A 60 -18.43 -7.95 1.61
CA TYR A 60 -18.73 -8.56 0.33
C TYR A 60 -19.58 -9.83 0.50
N HIS A 61 -19.10 -10.75 1.34
CA HIS A 61 -19.73 -12.07 1.49
C HIS A 61 -21.08 -12.03 2.23
N TYR A 62 -21.22 -11.18 3.26
CA TYR A 62 -22.42 -11.14 4.08
C TYR A 62 -23.46 -10.08 3.67
N VAL A 63 -23.04 -9.05 2.92
CA VAL A 63 -23.93 -7.93 2.56
C VAL A 63 -24.17 -7.88 1.05
N LEU A 64 -23.12 -7.85 0.24
CA LEU A 64 -23.26 -7.65 -1.21
C LEU A 64 -23.85 -8.87 -1.91
N VAL A 65 -23.34 -10.07 -1.60
CA VAL A 65 -23.80 -11.31 -2.23
C VAL A 65 -25.29 -11.58 -1.97
N PRO A 66 -25.80 -11.55 -0.72
CA PRO A 66 -27.23 -11.83 -0.47
C PRO A 66 -28.16 -10.74 -1.00
N LEU A 67 -27.68 -9.50 -1.18
CA LEU A 67 -28.48 -8.39 -1.72
C LEU A 67 -28.43 -8.29 -3.26
N HIS A 68 -27.66 -9.13 -3.95
CA HIS A 68 -27.40 -9.08 -5.41
C HIS A 68 -26.91 -7.69 -5.90
N LEU A 69 -26.16 -6.96 -5.06
CA LEU A 69 -25.59 -5.65 -5.35
C LEU A 69 -24.11 -5.72 -5.73
N GLU A 70 -23.71 -6.81 -6.38
CA GLU A 70 -22.29 -7.08 -6.73
C GLU A 70 -21.68 -5.98 -7.60
N TYR A 71 -22.47 -5.29 -8.43
CA TYR A 71 -21.99 -4.17 -9.27
C TYR A 71 -21.63 -2.91 -8.49
N LEU A 72 -22.07 -2.77 -7.23
CA LEU A 72 -21.74 -1.62 -6.36
C LEU A 72 -20.57 -1.88 -5.41
N TYR A 73 -19.82 -2.97 -5.60
CA TYR A 73 -18.74 -3.36 -4.69
C TYR A 73 -17.71 -2.26 -4.46
N THR A 74 -17.33 -1.51 -5.50
CA THR A 74 -16.31 -0.44 -5.40
C THR A 74 -16.77 0.69 -4.49
N LEU A 75 -18.02 1.14 -4.61
CA LEU A 75 -18.60 2.18 -3.75
C LEU A 75 -18.69 1.70 -2.30
N SER A 76 -19.14 0.47 -2.09
CA SER A 76 -19.22 -0.14 -0.75
C SER A 76 -17.84 -0.26 -0.10
N PHE A 77 -16.83 -0.66 -0.86
CA PHE A 77 -15.47 -0.78 -0.35
C PHE A 77 -14.87 0.57 0.04
N ILE A 78 -15.06 1.61 -0.78
CA ILE A 78 -14.61 2.97 -0.46
C ILE A 78 -15.25 3.44 0.85
N LEU A 79 -16.55 3.24 1.02
CA LEU A 79 -17.27 3.65 2.21
C LEU A 79 -16.80 2.91 3.47
N VAL A 80 -16.65 1.59 3.37
CA VAL A 80 -16.19 0.73 4.48
C VAL A 80 -14.75 1.09 4.87
N ILE A 81 -13.85 1.24 3.89
CA ILE A 81 -12.46 1.58 4.14
C ILE A 81 -12.35 2.98 4.77
N ALA A 82 -13.09 3.97 4.26
CA ALA A 82 -13.10 5.31 4.81
C ALA A 82 -13.59 5.33 6.27
N ALA A 83 -14.70 4.66 6.57
CA ALA A 83 -15.24 4.56 7.93
C ALA A 83 -14.26 3.86 8.88
N LEU A 84 -13.63 2.77 8.43
CA LEU A 84 -12.66 2.02 9.21
C LEU A 84 -11.40 2.84 9.51
N VAL A 85 -10.84 3.54 8.53
CA VAL A 85 -9.64 4.35 8.72
C VAL A 85 -9.93 5.55 9.62
N GLN A 86 -11.10 6.17 9.51
CA GLN A 86 -11.55 7.22 10.44
C GLN A 86 -11.66 6.70 11.88
N PHE A 87 -12.18 5.49 12.05
CA PHE A 87 -12.21 4.85 13.36
C PHE A 87 -10.82 4.60 13.93
N VAL A 88 -9.89 4.08 13.12
CA VAL A 88 -8.48 3.85 13.49
C VAL A 88 -7.79 5.17 13.85
N GLU A 89 -8.06 6.24 13.11
CA GLU A 89 -7.53 7.58 13.40
C GLU A 89 -7.97 8.08 14.78
N LEU A 90 -9.26 7.98 15.07
CA LEU A 90 -9.80 8.38 16.38
C LEU A 90 -9.24 7.53 17.52
N ALA A 91 -9.05 6.24 17.29
CA ALA A 91 -8.43 5.33 18.25
C ALA A 91 -6.96 5.68 18.51
N LEU A 92 -6.16 5.94 17.47
CA LEU A 92 -4.77 6.36 17.58
C LEU A 92 -4.62 7.70 18.31
N LYS A 93 -5.52 8.65 18.04
CA LYS A 93 -5.53 9.95 18.72
C LYS A 93 -5.73 9.82 20.23
N LYS A 94 -6.54 8.84 20.67
CA LYS A 94 -6.79 8.58 22.09
C LYS A 94 -5.71 7.74 22.77
N LEU A 95 -5.18 6.73 22.07
CA LEU A 95 -4.26 5.75 22.64
C LEU A 95 -2.83 6.25 22.67
N ASN A 96 -2.38 6.98 21.65
CA ASN A 96 -0.98 7.37 21.54
C ASN A 96 -0.82 8.75 20.86
N PRO A 97 -0.99 9.86 21.61
CA PRO A 97 -0.92 11.22 21.06
C PRO A 97 0.46 11.58 20.51
N GLY A 98 1.53 10.91 20.97
CA GLY A 98 2.89 11.08 20.43
C GLY A 98 3.03 10.53 19.02
N LEU A 99 2.51 9.32 18.77
CA LEU A 99 2.48 8.70 17.45
C LEU A 99 1.54 9.46 16.50
N TYR A 100 0.42 9.95 17.02
CA TYR A 100 -0.50 10.80 16.26
C TYR A 100 0.16 12.10 15.78
N LYS A 101 1.00 12.75 16.60
CA LYS A 101 1.73 13.97 16.22
C LYS A 101 2.76 13.72 15.11
N SER A 102 3.45 12.58 15.12
CA SER A 102 4.43 12.25 14.09
C SER A 102 3.76 11.77 12.78
N LEU A 103 2.60 11.12 12.86
CA LEU A 103 1.82 10.63 11.70
C LEU A 103 0.71 11.60 11.26
N GLY A 104 0.37 12.63 12.06
CA GLY A 104 -0.82 13.44 11.91
C GLY A 104 -0.98 14.15 10.56
N ILE A 105 0.12 14.55 9.91
CA ILE A 105 0.11 15.14 8.56
C ILE A 105 -0.14 14.07 7.48
N PHE A 106 0.19 12.80 7.76
CA PHE A 106 0.13 11.69 6.80
C PHE A 106 -1.14 10.84 6.92
N LEU A 107 -1.95 11.04 7.97
CA LEU A 107 -3.20 10.32 8.18
C LEU A 107 -4.19 10.44 7.01
N PRO A 108 -4.42 11.63 6.42
CA PRO A 108 -5.25 11.73 5.21
C PRO A 108 -4.71 10.92 4.03
N LEU A 109 -3.39 10.78 3.91
CA LEU A 109 -2.74 9.97 2.88
C LEU A 109 -2.94 8.45 3.08
N ILE A 110 -3.19 8.02 4.32
CA ILE A 110 -3.55 6.62 4.61
C ILE A 110 -5.01 6.37 4.26
N THR A 111 -5.90 7.31 4.60
CA THR A 111 -7.36 7.21 4.37
C THR A 111 -7.68 7.14 2.88
N THR A 112 -7.02 7.96 2.07
CA THR A 112 -7.21 8.02 0.60
C THR A 112 -6.22 7.16 -0.18
N ASN A 113 -5.57 6.20 0.47
CA ASN A 113 -4.55 5.37 -0.16
C ASN A 113 -5.18 4.38 -1.14
N CYS A 114 -4.96 4.61 -2.43
CA CYS A 114 -5.45 3.74 -3.50
C CYS A 114 -4.88 2.31 -3.45
N ALA A 115 -3.76 2.06 -2.76
CA ALA A 115 -3.25 0.71 -2.57
C ALA A 115 -4.18 -0.14 -1.70
N VAL A 116 -4.80 0.46 -0.66
CA VAL A 116 -5.75 -0.24 0.22
C VAL A 116 -6.97 -0.71 -0.56
N LEU A 117 -7.56 0.20 -1.35
CA LEU A 117 -8.68 -0.14 -2.24
C LEU A 117 -8.27 -1.16 -3.31
N GLY A 118 -7.08 -0.98 -3.89
CA GLY A 118 -6.56 -1.87 -4.93
C GLY A 118 -6.42 -3.31 -4.47
N VAL A 119 -5.89 -3.55 -3.27
CA VAL A 119 -5.80 -4.91 -2.69
C VAL A 119 -7.19 -5.51 -2.49
N ALA A 120 -8.15 -4.74 -1.97
CA ALA A 120 -9.51 -5.21 -1.75
C ALA A 120 -10.19 -5.62 -3.07
N VAL A 121 -10.04 -4.81 -4.11
CA VAL A 121 -10.59 -5.08 -5.46
C VAL A 121 -9.92 -6.29 -6.11
N ILE A 122 -8.60 -6.44 -5.98
CA ILE A 122 -7.88 -7.61 -6.51
C ILE A 122 -8.38 -8.88 -5.83
N ASN A 123 -8.46 -8.89 -4.49
CA ASN A 123 -8.92 -10.04 -3.73
C ASN A 123 -10.33 -10.48 -4.14
N MET A 124 -11.19 -9.54 -4.49
CA MET A 124 -12.54 -9.82 -4.94
C MET A 124 -12.56 -10.36 -6.39
N ASN A 125 -11.83 -9.71 -7.32
CA ASN A 125 -11.81 -10.13 -8.72
C ASN A 125 -11.25 -11.55 -8.90
N GLU A 126 -10.29 -11.93 -8.09
CA GLU A 126 -9.71 -13.28 -8.08
C GLU A 126 -10.53 -14.28 -7.25
N ASN A 127 -11.63 -13.84 -6.64
CA ASN A 127 -12.51 -14.67 -5.79
C ASN A 127 -11.74 -15.45 -4.71
N TYR A 128 -10.76 -14.80 -4.07
CA TYR A 128 -9.96 -15.47 -3.05
C TYR A 128 -10.77 -15.79 -1.79
N PRO A 129 -10.68 -17.02 -1.27
CA PRO A 129 -11.19 -17.33 0.06
C PRO A 129 -10.46 -16.51 1.12
N LEU A 130 -11.05 -16.38 2.31
CA LEU A 130 -10.54 -15.53 3.39
C LEU A 130 -9.04 -15.72 3.65
N ALA A 131 -8.56 -16.96 3.69
CA ALA A 131 -7.15 -17.27 3.96
C ALA A 131 -6.22 -16.72 2.87
N GLN A 132 -6.56 -16.91 1.59
CA GLN A 132 -5.76 -16.39 0.47
C GLN A 132 -5.84 -14.86 0.38
N SER A 133 -7.00 -14.27 0.66
CA SER A 133 -7.20 -12.83 0.72
C SER A 133 -6.31 -12.16 1.77
N LEU A 134 -6.20 -12.75 2.97
CA LEU A 134 -5.31 -12.26 4.02
C LEU A 134 -3.84 -12.44 3.68
N VAL A 135 -3.45 -13.56 3.09
CA VAL A 135 -2.07 -13.80 2.66
C VAL A 135 -1.66 -12.84 1.54
N ASN A 136 -2.56 -12.60 0.56
CA ASN A 136 -2.32 -11.61 -0.49
C ASN A 136 -2.22 -10.19 0.08
N ALA A 137 -3.08 -9.83 1.04
CA ALA A 137 -3.03 -8.55 1.72
C ALA A 137 -1.71 -8.35 2.50
N LEU A 138 -1.24 -9.37 3.22
CA LEU A 138 0.08 -9.38 3.87
C LEU A 138 1.21 -9.22 2.85
N GLY A 139 1.22 -10.01 1.80
CA GLY A 139 2.25 -9.94 0.76
C GLY A 139 2.30 -8.57 0.09
N SER A 140 1.15 -8.05 -0.36
CA SER A 140 1.04 -6.74 -1.01
C SER A 140 1.45 -5.59 -0.09
N SER A 141 1.10 -5.64 1.19
CA SER A 141 1.45 -4.61 2.17
C SER A 141 2.93 -4.62 2.53
N LEU A 142 3.55 -5.80 2.65
CA LEU A 142 5.00 -5.93 2.83
C LEU A 142 5.76 -5.49 1.58
N GLY A 143 5.25 -5.79 0.39
CA GLY A 143 5.78 -5.28 -0.88
C GLY A 143 5.73 -3.75 -0.94
N PHE A 144 4.65 -3.13 -0.47
CA PHE A 144 4.54 -1.68 -0.34
C PHE A 144 5.57 -1.11 0.65
N LEU A 145 5.70 -1.71 1.84
CA LEU A 145 6.69 -1.31 2.84
C LEU A 145 8.12 -1.39 2.29
N LEU A 146 8.45 -2.46 1.59
CA LEU A 146 9.75 -2.66 0.96
C LEU A 146 10.02 -1.56 -0.08
N ALA A 147 9.07 -1.30 -0.97
CA ALA A 147 9.23 -0.30 -2.02
C ALA A 147 9.41 1.12 -1.46
N ILE A 148 8.61 1.51 -0.46
CA ILE A 148 8.72 2.86 0.14
C ILE A 148 10.02 3.03 0.93
N THR A 149 10.51 1.99 1.60
CA THR A 149 11.79 2.04 2.34
C THR A 149 12.99 2.11 1.40
N LEU A 150 12.97 1.35 0.29
CA LEU A 150 14.00 1.43 -0.75
C LEU A 150 14.05 2.84 -1.36
N MET A 151 12.88 3.39 -1.72
CA MET A 151 12.79 4.74 -2.27
C MET A 151 13.32 5.79 -1.29
N ALA A 152 12.97 5.69 0.00
CA ALA A 152 13.46 6.61 1.01
C ALA A 152 15.00 6.54 1.16
N GLY A 153 15.57 5.33 1.15
CA GLY A 153 17.02 5.15 1.21
C GLY A 153 17.76 5.74 0.00
N ILE A 154 17.18 5.59 -1.20
CA ILE A 154 17.75 6.19 -2.43
C ILE A 154 17.67 7.72 -2.36
N ARG A 155 16.51 8.28 -2.00
CA ARG A 155 16.32 9.73 -1.91
C ARG A 155 17.24 10.38 -0.88
N GLU A 156 17.39 9.78 0.29
CA GLU A 156 18.29 10.28 1.34
C GLU A 156 19.74 10.35 0.86
N ARG A 157 20.19 9.39 0.06
CA ARG A 157 21.50 9.42 -0.57
C ARG A 157 21.61 10.44 -1.72
N LEU A 158 20.58 10.59 -2.52
CA LEU A 158 20.54 11.57 -3.61
C LEU A 158 20.52 13.00 -3.09
N ASP A 159 19.82 13.28 -1.99
CA ASP A 159 19.75 14.61 -1.38
C ASP A 159 21.10 15.06 -0.79
N GLN A 160 21.97 14.12 -0.42
CA GLN A 160 23.34 14.41 0.05
C GLN A 160 24.33 14.70 -1.11
N ASN A 161 23.94 14.48 -2.35
CA ASN A 161 24.83 14.67 -3.50
C ASN A 161 24.69 16.08 -4.10
N ASP A 162 25.74 16.89 -4.01
CA ASP A 162 25.77 18.27 -4.51
C ASP A 162 25.97 18.38 -6.03
N ALA A 163 26.33 17.26 -6.70
CA ALA A 163 26.52 17.26 -8.16
C ALA A 163 25.23 17.36 -8.97
N ILE A 164 24.06 17.21 -8.32
CA ILE A 164 22.76 17.24 -8.99
C ILE A 164 22.33 18.69 -9.27
N PRO A 165 22.00 19.04 -10.53
CA PRO A 165 21.54 20.39 -10.89
C PRO A 165 20.25 20.74 -10.15
N LYS A 166 20.14 22.01 -9.72
CA LYS A 166 19.02 22.50 -8.89
C LYS A 166 17.63 22.30 -9.52
N CYS A 167 17.54 22.27 -10.86
CA CYS A 167 16.28 22.04 -11.57
C CYS A 167 15.77 20.60 -11.48
N LEU A 168 16.64 19.62 -11.20
CA LEU A 168 16.28 18.21 -11.06
C LEU A 168 16.07 17.79 -9.61
N ARG A 169 16.51 18.59 -8.64
CA ARG A 169 16.34 18.28 -7.22
C ARG A 169 14.84 18.21 -6.83
N GLY A 170 14.48 17.23 -6.02
CA GLY A 170 13.14 17.07 -5.46
C GLY A 170 12.25 16.11 -6.25
N LEU A 171 11.07 16.57 -6.63
CA LEU A 171 10.03 15.73 -7.26
C LEU A 171 10.45 15.13 -8.61
N PRO A 172 11.12 15.87 -9.54
CA PRO A 172 11.50 15.29 -10.83
C PRO A 172 12.46 14.11 -10.69
N LEU A 173 13.44 14.23 -9.80
CA LEU A 173 14.39 13.16 -9.53
C LEU A 173 13.72 11.94 -8.90
N ALA A 174 12.76 12.18 -8.01
CA ALA A 174 11.97 11.12 -7.40
C ALA A 174 11.15 10.34 -8.42
N LEU A 175 10.56 11.02 -9.41
CA LEU A 175 9.81 10.36 -10.50
C LEU A 175 10.71 9.50 -11.38
N VAL A 176 11.88 10.00 -11.75
CA VAL A 176 12.87 9.24 -12.53
C VAL A 176 13.31 7.99 -11.75
N THR A 177 13.62 8.15 -10.46
CA THR A 177 14.02 7.05 -9.59
C THR A 177 12.90 6.00 -9.47
N ALA A 178 11.64 6.44 -9.29
CA ALA A 178 10.49 5.55 -9.22
C ALA A 178 10.31 4.76 -10.52
N GLY A 179 10.49 5.41 -11.67
CA GLY A 179 10.44 4.77 -12.99
C GLY A 179 11.52 3.70 -13.16
N LEU A 180 12.76 4.01 -12.77
CA LEU A 180 13.87 3.05 -12.82
C LEU A 180 13.64 1.86 -11.88
N MET A 181 13.13 2.11 -10.67
CA MET A 181 12.74 1.04 -9.73
C MET A 181 11.65 0.16 -10.32
N SER A 182 10.65 0.74 -10.96
CA SER A 182 9.56 -0.02 -11.60
C SER A 182 10.09 -0.94 -12.70
N ILE A 183 10.99 -0.44 -13.57
CA ILE A 183 11.63 -1.24 -14.63
C ILE A 183 12.46 -2.38 -14.02
N ALA A 184 13.20 -2.12 -12.95
CA ALA A 184 13.98 -3.15 -12.27
C ALA A 184 13.08 -4.25 -11.68
N PHE A 185 11.92 -3.89 -11.09
CA PHE A 185 10.98 -4.86 -10.57
C PHE A 185 10.21 -5.63 -11.65
N MET A 186 10.00 -5.03 -12.83
CA MET A 186 9.44 -5.75 -13.98
C MET A 186 10.35 -6.88 -14.47
N GLY A 187 11.67 -6.79 -14.24
CA GLY A 187 12.61 -7.87 -14.51
C GLY A 187 12.27 -9.16 -13.74
N PHE A 188 11.70 -9.05 -12.53
CA PHE A 188 11.28 -10.23 -11.76
C PHE A 188 10.02 -10.90 -12.31
N SER A 189 9.18 -10.18 -13.05
CA SER A 189 7.95 -10.75 -13.63
C SER A 189 8.21 -11.81 -14.71
N GLY A 190 9.41 -11.79 -15.31
CA GLY A 190 9.85 -12.80 -16.29
C GLY A 190 10.36 -14.11 -15.68
N MET A 191 10.59 -14.17 -14.36
CA MET A 191 11.15 -15.36 -13.71
C MET A 191 10.10 -16.39 -13.28
N VAL A 192 8.83 -16.02 -13.24
CA VAL A 192 7.73 -16.93 -12.87
C VAL A 192 6.74 -16.95 -14.05
N LYS A 193 6.89 -17.96 -14.87
CA LYS A 193 5.98 -18.31 -15.95
C LYS A 193 5.39 -19.68 -15.67
#